data_e90dde79ddf66782d82314f837d6140f
#
_entry.id   e90dde79ddf66782d82314f837d6140f
#
_cell.length_a   1.000
_cell.length_b   1.000
_cell.length_c   1.000
_cell.angle_alpha   90.00
_cell.angle_beta   90.00
_cell.angle_gamma   90.00
#
_symmetry.space_group_name_H-M   'P 1'
#
loop_
_entity.id
_entity.type
_entity.pdbx_description
1 polymer ?
#
loop_
_entity_poly.entity_id
_entity_poly.type
_entity_poly.pdbx_seq_one_letter_code
_entity_poly.pdbx_strand_id
1 'polypeptide(L)'
;MSIYNDYVQEVVEREGQGLHPKPIDGAELLSEVIAQIKDLNNENRAESLRLFIYNTLPGTTPAAGVKAQFLKEIILGESVVAEITPDFAFELLSHMKGGPSINVLLDLALGADAAIASQAAEVLKTQVFLYDADTARLKDAFEQGNAIAKDILKATRKLNFSRNFLK
;
A
#
# COMPACT_ATOMS: atom_id res chain seq x y z
N MET A 1 -2.18 -8.86 27.63
CA MET A 1 -3.23 -8.10 26.92
C MET A 1 -2.85 -8.07 25.44
N SER A 2 -3.82 -7.97 24.52
CA SER A 2 -3.46 -7.85 23.12
C SER A 2 -3.03 -6.39 22.82
N ILE A 3 -2.12 -6.21 21.85
CA ILE A 3 -1.66 -4.87 21.46
C ILE A 3 -2.85 -4.02 20.95
N TYR A 4 -3.84 -4.67 20.33
CA TYR A 4 -5.06 -4.02 19.89
C TYR A 4 -5.87 -3.44 21.07
N ASN A 5 -6.02 -4.19 22.17
CA ASN A 5 -6.76 -3.71 23.34
C ASN A 5 -6.06 -2.51 24.00
N ASP A 6 -4.74 -2.55 24.09
CA ASP A 6 -3.95 -1.42 24.62
C ASP A 6 -4.11 -0.18 23.73
N TYR A 7 -4.13 -0.37 22.42
CA TYR A 7 -4.37 0.70 21.45
C TYR A 7 -5.79 1.28 21.57
N VAL A 8 -6.82 0.44 21.71
CA VAL A 8 -8.21 0.89 21.90
C VAL A 8 -8.35 1.71 23.18
N GLN A 9 -7.68 1.29 24.26
CA GLN A 9 -7.67 2.06 25.51
C GLN A 9 -7.00 3.44 25.30
N GLU A 10 -5.87 3.51 24.60
CA GLU A 10 -5.24 4.80 24.24
C GLU A 10 -6.19 5.68 23.43
N VAL A 11 -6.93 5.11 22.46
CA VAL A 11 -7.92 5.84 21.67
C VAL A 11 -8.96 6.48 22.55
N VAL A 12 -9.57 5.72 23.50
CA VAL A 12 -10.59 6.22 24.42
C VAL A 12 -10.04 7.34 25.31
N GLU A 13 -8.83 7.19 25.84
CA GLU A 13 -8.19 8.21 26.67
C GLU A 13 -7.94 9.52 25.87
N ARG A 14 -7.49 9.40 24.63
CA ARG A 14 -7.25 10.55 23.75
C ARG A 14 -8.54 11.28 23.36
N GLU A 15 -9.58 10.53 23.01
CA GLU A 15 -10.90 11.09 22.70
C GLU A 15 -11.49 11.82 23.90
N GLY A 16 -11.33 11.29 25.11
CA GLY A 16 -11.72 11.94 26.36
C GLY A 16 -10.99 13.29 26.60
N GLN A 17 -9.83 13.47 25.98
CA GLN A 17 -9.06 14.72 25.99
C GLN A 17 -9.35 15.63 24.78
N GLY A 18 -10.27 15.25 23.88
CA GLY A 18 -10.59 15.97 22.66
C GLY A 18 -9.52 15.79 21.55
N LEU A 19 -8.69 14.75 21.64
CA LEU A 19 -7.65 14.42 20.68
C LEU A 19 -8.12 13.32 19.73
N HIS A 20 -7.65 13.37 18.48
CA HIS A 20 -7.90 12.28 17.54
C HIS A 20 -7.10 11.01 17.89
N PRO A 21 -7.58 9.81 17.50
CA PRO A 21 -6.82 8.57 17.58
C PRO A 21 -5.43 8.72 16.97
N LYS A 22 -4.41 8.14 17.62
CA LYS A 22 -3.07 8.08 17.04
C LYS A 22 -3.09 7.15 15.82
N PRO A 23 -2.53 7.54 14.67
CA PRO A 23 -2.43 6.64 13.53
C PRO A 23 -1.58 5.41 13.85
N ILE A 24 -1.97 4.26 13.32
CA ILE A 24 -1.21 3.01 13.45
C ILE A 24 0.07 3.13 12.61
N ASP A 25 1.23 3.05 13.26
CA ASP A 25 2.56 3.12 12.66
C ASP A 25 3.38 1.83 12.82
N GLY A 26 3.01 0.96 13.77
CA GLY A 26 3.68 -0.30 14.09
C GLY A 26 3.15 -1.50 13.29
N ALA A 27 4.06 -2.40 12.90
CA ALA A 27 3.74 -3.61 12.15
C ALA A 27 2.92 -4.61 12.97
N GLU A 28 3.23 -4.78 14.26
CA GLU A 28 2.59 -5.77 15.13
C GLU A 28 1.10 -5.45 15.34
N LEU A 29 0.79 -4.19 15.68
CA LEU A 29 -0.60 -3.76 15.83
C LEU A 29 -1.39 -3.92 14.53
N LEU A 30 -0.82 -3.51 13.40
CA LEU A 30 -1.50 -3.66 12.12
C LEU A 30 -1.69 -5.12 11.71
N SER A 31 -0.75 -5.99 12.05
CA SER A 31 -0.89 -7.43 11.82
C SER A 31 -2.04 -8.03 12.64
N GLU A 32 -2.23 -7.60 13.89
CA GLU A 32 -3.37 -8.01 14.71
C GLU A 32 -4.70 -7.48 14.12
N VAL A 33 -4.73 -6.23 13.68
CA VAL A 33 -5.89 -5.63 12.97
C VAL A 33 -6.24 -6.45 11.72
N ILE A 34 -5.26 -6.84 10.91
CA ILE A 34 -5.48 -7.67 9.72
C ILE A 34 -6.01 -9.07 10.08
N ALA A 35 -5.50 -9.68 11.15
CA ALA A 35 -6.01 -10.96 11.63
C ALA A 35 -7.51 -10.87 12.00
N GLN A 36 -7.92 -9.78 12.66
CA GLN A 36 -9.32 -9.52 12.97
C GLN A 36 -10.17 -9.28 11.70
N ILE A 37 -9.63 -8.62 10.68
CA ILE A 37 -10.31 -8.44 9.39
C ILE A 37 -10.56 -9.79 8.69
N LYS A 38 -9.59 -10.70 8.74
CA LYS A 38 -9.69 -12.04 8.14
C LYS A 38 -10.68 -12.96 8.87
N ASP A 39 -10.95 -12.73 10.13
CA ASP A 39 -11.94 -13.47 10.91
C ASP A 39 -13.33 -12.84 10.79
N LEU A 40 -14.20 -13.46 9.99
CA LEU A 40 -15.56 -12.98 9.74
C LEU A 40 -16.45 -12.91 10.98
N ASN A 41 -16.12 -13.65 12.04
CA ASN A 41 -16.88 -13.69 13.29
C ASN A 41 -16.27 -12.77 14.37
N ASN A 42 -15.18 -12.08 14.08
CA ASN A 42 -14.54 -11.20 15.06
C ASN A 42 -15.40 -9.97 15.34
N GLU A 43 -15.68 -9.72 16.61
CA GLU A 43 -16.51 -8.58 17.04
C GLU A 43 -15.90 -7.22 16.69
N ASN A 44 -14.58 -7.14 16.60
CA ASN A 44 -13.85 -5.90 16.26
C ASN A 44 -13.64 -5.72 14.76
N ARG A 45 -14.10 -6.64 13.92
CA ARG A 45 -13.81 -6.66 12.47
C ARG A 45 -14.15 -5.36 11.77
N ALA A 46 -15.31 -4.78 12.06
CA ALA A 46 -15.75 -3.55 11.42
C ALA A 46 -14.84 -2.35 11.79
N GLU A 47 -14.47 -2.25 13.04
CA GLU A 47 -13.53 -1.22 13.51
C GLU A 47 -12.13 -1.45 12.95
N SER A 48 -11.67 -2.69 12.91
CA SER A 48 -10.38 -3.06 12.30
C SER A 48 -10.31 -2.68 10.82
N LEU A 49 -11.39 -2.86 10.06
CA LEU A 49 -11.48 -2.39 8.68
C LEU A 49 -11.34 -0.85 8.60
N ARG A 50 -12.03 -0.13 9.46
CA ARG A 50 -11.95 1.33 9.52
C ARG A 50 -10.53 1.79 9.84
N LEU A 51 -9.89 1.19 10.83
CA LEU A 51 -8.51 1.50 11.21
C LEU A 51 -7.52 1.19 10.10
N PHE A 52 -7.66 0.04 9.44
CA PHE A 52 -6.81 -0.36 8.32
C PHE A 52 -6.91 0.63 7.15
N ILE A 53 -8.13 1.02 6.77
CA ILE A 53 -8.34 1.89 5.61
C ILE A 53 -7.93 3.33 5.91
N TYR A 54 -8.38 3.89 7.04
CA TYR A 54 -8.32 5.33 7.29
C TYR A 54 -7.32 5.77 8.34
N ASN A 55 -6.87 4.88 9.23
CA ASN A 55 -6.03 5.27 10.38
C ASN A 55 -4.68 4.53 10.44
N THR A 56 -4.20 4.02 9.31
CA THR A 56 -2.85 3.46 9.18
C THR A 56 -1.93 4.49 8.55
N LEU A 57 -0.83 4.81 9.21
CA LEU A 57 0.12 5.81 8.74
C LEU A 57 0.82 5.32 7.46
N PRO A 58 0.74 6.08 6.35
CA PRO A 58 1.38 5.71 5.08
C PRO A 58 2.89 6.00 5.07
N GLY A 59 3.50 5.90 3.91
CA GLY A 59 4.91 6.23 3.71
C GLY A 59 5.82 5.03 3.93
N THR A 60 6.83 5.18 4.78
CA THR A 60 7.87 4.19 5.04
C THR A 60 7.80 3.55 6.43
N THR A 61 6.67 3.67 7.11
CA THR A 61 6.46 3.08 8.43
C THR A 61 6.41 1.55 8.34
N PRO A 62 6.71 0.82 9.43
CA PRO A 62 6.50 -0.63 9.48
C PRO A 62 5.05 -1.04 9.17
N ALA A 63 4.06 -0.28 9.65
CA ALA A 63 2.65 -0.50 9.32
C ALA A 63 2.37 -0.35 7.82
N ALA A 64 2.97 0.63 7.14
CA ALA A 64 2.82 0.81 5.69
C ALA A 64 3.32 -0.42 4.92
N GLY A 65 4.40 -1.06 5.36
CA GLY A 65 4.89 -2.31 4.78
C GLY A 65 3.88 -3.45 4.89
N VAL A 66 3.33 -3.65 6.07
CA VAL A 66 2.30 -4.67 6.35
C VAL A 66 1.01 -4.39 5.56
N LYS A 67 0.58 -3.12 5.51
CA LYS A 67 -0.59 -2.70 4.72
C LYS A 67 -0.41 -3.00 3.24
N ALA A 68 0.71 -2.60 2.65
CA ALA A 68 1.00 -2.83 1.24
C ALA A 68 1.01 -4.31 0.88
N GLN A 69 1.60 -5.15 1.74
CA GLN A 69 1.63 -6.60 1.53
C GLN A 69 0.23 -7.22 1.59
N PHE A 70 -0.61 -6.81 2.53
CA PHE A 70 -1.97 -7.32 2.61
C PHE A 70 -2.83 -6.88 1.40
N LEU A 71 -2.66 -5.66 0.93
CA LEU A 71 -3.32 -5.20 -0.30
C LEU A 71 -2.86 -6.00 -1.53
N LYS A 72 -1.59 -6.39 -1.60
CA LYS A 72 -1.07 -7.30 -2.63
C LYS A 72 -1.75 -8.67 -2.58
N GLU A 73 -1.90 -9.26 -1.39
CA GLU A 73 -2.62 -10.54 -1.22
C GLU A 73 -4.06 -10.45 -1.74
N ILE A 74 -4.76 -9.34 -1.48
CA ILE A 74 -6.13 -9.11 -1.96
C ILE A 74 -6.15 -9.01 -3.50
N ILE A 75 -5.24 -8.25 -4.10
CA ILE A 75 -5.14 -8.08 -5.56
C ILE A 75 -4.87 -9.42 -6.25
N LEU A 76 -4.02 -10.26 -5.67
CA LEU A 76 -3.69 -11.58 -6.19
C LEU A 76 -4.76 -12.65 -5.89
N GLY A 77 -5.78 -12.33 -5.11
CA GLY A 77 -6.82 -13.28 -4.69
C GLY A 77 -6.37 -14.29 -3.63
N GLU A 78 -5.20 -14.07 -3.02
CA GLU A 78 -4.68 -14.90 -1.92
C GLU A 78 -5.42 -14.65 -0.60
N SER A 79 -5.98 -13.46 -0.45
CA SER A 79 -6.88 -13.07 0.64
C SER A 79 -8.12 -12.43 0.07
N VAL A 80 -9.30 -12.79 0.62
CA VAL A 80 -10.59 -12.25 0.17
C VAL A 80 -11.22 -11.45 1.31
N VAL A 81 -11.44 -10.16 1.05
CA VAL A 81 -12.13 -9.24 1.95
C VAL A 81 -13.23 -8.55 1.16
N ALA A 82 -14.49 -8.81 1.49
CA ALA A 82 -15.63 -8.33 0.69
C ALA A 82 -15.67 -6.79 0.56
N GLU A 83 -15.20 -6.08 1.57
CA GLU A 83 -15.19 -4.62 1.64
C GLU A 83 -13.99 -3.98 0.92
N ILE A 84 -12.97 -4.78 0.57
CA ILE A 84 -11.78 -4.31 -0.14
C ILE A 84 -11.64 -5.13 -1.43
N THR A 85 -12.24 -4.63 -2.50
CA THR A 85 -12.07 -5.23 -3.83
C THR A 85 -10.63 -5.03 -4.35
N PRO A 86 -10.16 -5.82 -5.33
CA PRO A 86 -8.87 -5.58 -5.97
C PRO A 86 -8.68 -4.15 -6.49
N ASP A 87 -9.70 -3.56 -7.09
CA ASP A 87 -9.67 -2.18 -7.58
C ASP A 87 -9.49 -1.18 -6.43
N PHE A 88 -10.22 -1.37 -5.33
CA PHE A 88 -10.08 -0.55 -4.15
C PHE A 88 -8.71 -0.74 -3.47
N ALA A 89 -8.16 -1.95 -3.50
CA ALA A 89 -6.80 -2.20 -3.01
C ALA A 89 -5.75 -1.44 -3.83
N PHE A 90 -5.89 -1.36 -5.16
CA PHE A 90 -5.05 -0.51 -6.00
C PHE A 90 -5.19 0.98 -5.68
N GLU A 91 -6.42 1.45 -5.43
CA GLU A 91 -6.66 2.82 -5.01
C GLU A 91 -5.94 3.14 -3.69
N LEU A 92 -6.07 2.26 -2.68
CA LEU A 92 -5.36 2.41 -1.41
C LEU A 92 -3.83 2.43 -1.60
N LEU A 93 -3.27 1.55 -2.44
CA LEU A 93 -1.84 1.57 -2.77
C LEU A 93 -1.42 2.89 -3.42
N SER A 94 -2.25 3.46 -4.30
CA SER A 94 -1.96 4.71 -4.99
C SER A 94 -1.80 5.91 -4.04
N HIS A 95 -2.51 5.87 -2.92
CA HIS A 95 -2.49 6.92 -1.89
C HIS A 95 -1.34 6.79 -0.89
N MET A 96 -0.69 5.62 -0.79
CA MET A 96 0.38 5.38 0.19
C MET A 96 1.67 6.13 -0.12
N LYS A 97 2.03 6.31 -1.39
CA LYS A 97 3.12 7.16 -1.90
C LYS A 97 4.48 6.97 -1.20
N GLY A 98 4.85 5.74 -0.88
CA GLY A 98 6.08 5.43 -0.16
C GLY A 98 6.70 4.12 -0.59
N GLY A 99 7.93 3.85 -0.10
CA GLY A 99 8.73 2.69 -0.48
C GLY A 99 8.00 1.34 -0.52
N PRO A 100 7.32 0.91 0.55
CA PRO A 100 6.59 -0.37 0.56
C PRO A 100 5.53 -0.50 -0.53
N SER A 101 4.73 0.55 -0.77
CA SER A 101 3.71 0.53 -1.82
C SER A 101 4.33 0.49 -3.23
N ILE A 102 5.44 1.17 -3.44
CA ILE A 102 6.19 1.12 -4.70
C ILE A 102 6.72 -0.29 -4.96
N ASN A 103 7.32 -0.95 -3.96
CA ASN A 103 7.81 -2.32 -4.10
C ASN A 103 6.69 -3.29 -4.48
N VAL A 104 5.53 -3.20 -3.83
CA VAL A 104 4.36 -4.03 -4.15
C VAL A 104 3.85 -3.75 -5.56
N LEU A 105 3.73 -2.47 -5.95
CA LEU A 105 3.30 -2.11 -7.30
C LEU A 105 4.28 -2.58 -8.38
N LEU A 106 5.59 -2.55 -8.12
CA LEU A 106 6.60 -3.11 -9.02
C LEU A 106 6.48 -4.62 -9.14
N ASP A 107 6.28 -5.34 -8.03
CA ASP A 107 6.05 -6.78 -8.06
C ASP A 107 4.84 -7.14 -8.93
N LEU A 108 3.73 -6.40 -8.77
CA LEU A 108 2.51 -6.61 -9.55
C LEU A 108 2.71 -6.24 -11.02
N ALA A 109 3.35 -5.10 -11.31
CA ALA A 109 3.59 -4.63 -12.69
C ALA A 109 4.53 -5.54 -13.49
N LEU A 110 5.46 -6.20 -12.81
CA LEU A 110 6.40 -7.14 -13.42
C LEU A 110 5.95 -8.61 -13.28
N GLY A 111 4.77 -8.84 -12.73
CA GLY A 111 4.17 -10.15 -12.55
C GLY A 111 3.63 -10.76 -13.85
N ALA A 112 3.20 -12.03 -13.75
CA ALA A 112 2.77 -12.80 -14.90
C ALA A 112 1.33 -12.49 -15.38
N ASP A 113 0.46 -11.98 -14.50
CA ASP A 113 -0.91 -11.62 -14.86
C ASP A 113 -0.93 -10.28 -15.59
N ALA A 114 -1.27 -10.30 -16.86
CA ALA A 114 -1.23 -9.12 -17.72
C ALA A 114 -2.23 -8.03 -17.32
N ALA A 115 -3.40 -8.38 -16.79
CA ALA A 115 -4.40 -7.42 -16.36
C ALA A 115 -3.96 -6.70 -15.08
N ILE A 116 -3.49 -7.45 -14.10
CA ILE A 116 -2.92 -6.93 -12.85
C ILE A 116 -1.68 -6.07 -13.14
N ALA A 117 -0.78 -6.56 -14.01
CA ALA A 117 0.44 -5.85 -14.37
C ALA A 117 0.14 -4.51 -15.04
N SER A 118 -0.84 -4.47 -15.93
CA SER A 118 -1.28 -3.23 -16.60
C SER A 118 -1.84 -2.23 -15.59
N GLN A 119 -2.70 -2.65 -14.68
CA GLN A 119 -3.30 -1.78 -13.66
C GLN A 119 -2.24 -1.24 -12.68
N ALA A 120 -1.32 -2.09 -12.22
CA ALA A 120 -0.21 -1.69 -11.37
C ALA A 120 0.70 -0.66 -12.08
N ALA A 121 0.94 -0.83 -13.37
CA ALA A 121 1.73 0.11 -14.17
C ALA A 121 1.06 1.48 -14.25
N GLU A 122 -0.26 1.55 -14.44
CA GLU A 122 -0.97 2.83 -14.45
C GLU A 122 -0.83 3.57 -13.11
N VAL A 123 -0.90 2.86 -11.99
CA VAL A 123 -0.66 3.45 -10.67
C VAL A 123 0.79 3.93 -10.53
N LEU A 124 1.78 3.14 -10.95
CA LEU A 124 3.21 3.51 -10.88
C LEU A 124 3.53 4.75 -11.70
N LYS A 125 2.90 4.93 -12.87
CA LYS A 125 3.09 6.12 -13.71
C LYS A 125 2.67 7.43 -13.02
N THR A 126 1.81 7.36 -12.01
CA THR A 126 1.36 8.50 -11.22
C THR A 126 2.24 8.76 -9.99
N GLN A 127 3.15 7.86 -9.65
CA GLN A 127 4.04 8.01 -8.49
C GLN A 127 5.20 8.97 -8.82
N VAL A 128 5.40 9.94 -7.95
CA VAL A 128 6.38 11.02 -8.18
C VAL A 128 7.82 10.59 -7.88
N PHE A 129 7.98 9.57 -7.04
CA PHE A 129 9.30 9.10 -6.60
C PHE A 129 9.46 7.61 -6.84
N LEU A 130 10.45 7.27 -7.67
CA LEU A 130 11.08 5.97 -7.72
C LEU A 130 12.50 6.11 -7.20
N TYR A 131 12.92 5.20 -6.33
CA TYR A 131 14.31 5.12 -5.89
C TYR A 131 15.20 4.57 -6.99
N ASP A 132 16.52 4.75 -6.87
CA ASP A 132 17.49 4.24 -7.84
C ASP A 132 17.37 2.71 -8.02
N ALA A 133 17.13 1.98 -6.94
CA ALA A 133 16.91 0.54 -6.96
C ALA A 133 15.65 0.15 -7.77
N ASP A 134 14.56 0.91 -7.64
CA ASP A 134 13.32 0.68 -8.40
C ASP A 134 13.54 0.93 -9.89
N THR A 135 14.27 2.00 -10.20
CA THR A 135 14.63 2.35 -11.58
C THR A 135 15.56 1.30 -12.20
N ALA A 136 16.53 0.77 -11.43
CA ALA A 136 17.40 -0.30 -11.88
C ALA A 136 16.60 -1.56 -12.20
N ARG A 137 15.69 -1.98 -11.31
CA ARG A 137 14.80 -3.13 -11.50
C ARG A 137 13.95 -3.00 -12.76
N LEU A 138 13.41 -1.81 -13.04
CA LEU A 138 12.64 -1.55 -14.27
C LEU A 138 13.53 -1.61 -15.53
N LYS A 139 14.77 -1.13 -15.45
CA LYS A 139 15.72 -1.21 -16.59
C LYS A 139 16.06 -2.65 -16.89
N ASP A 140 16.38 -3.46 -15.88
CA ASP A 140 16.68 -4.88 -16.03
C ASP A 140 15.50 -5.63 -16.68
N ALA A 141 14.28 -5.37 -16.21
CA ALA A 141 13.08 -5.96 -16.78
C ALA A 141 12.87 -5.52 -18.25
N PHE A 142 13.11 -4.25 -18.57
CA PHE A 142 13.04 -3.75 -19.95
C PHE A 142 14.08 -4.42 -20.85
N GLU A 143 15.31 -4.60 -20.40
CA GLU A 143 16.36 -5.28 -21.15
C GLU A 143 16.01 -6.75 -21.41
N GLN A 144 15.23 -7.37 -20.54
CA GLN A 144 14.67 -8.72 -20.72
C GLN A 144 13.41 -8.74 -21.61
N GLY A 145 13.01 -7.61 -22.18
CA GLY A 145 11.91 -7.50 -23.13
C GLY A 145 10.54 -7.15 -22.53
N ASN A 146 10.48 -6.75 -21.25
CA ASN A 146 9.23 -6.37 -20.61
C ASN A 146 8.74 -5.00 -21.13
N ALA A 147 7.63 -5.01 -21.87
CA ALA A 147 7.04 -3.79 -22.47
C ALA A 147 6.46 -2.84 -21.41
N ILE A 148 5.90 -3.36 -20.32
CA ILE A 148 5.32 -2.57 -19.23
C ILE A 148 6.42 -1.78 -18.51
N ALA A 149 7.57 -2.39 -18.24
CA ALA A 149 8.73 -1.72 -17.66
C ALA A 149 9.18 -0.52 -18.53
N LYS A 150 9.17 -0.68 -19.85
CA LYS A 150 9.47 0.41 -20.80
C LYS A 150 8.51 1.59 -20.66
N ASP A 151 7.23 1.31 -20.55
CA ASP A 151 6.20 2.36 -20.46
C ASP A 151 6.28 3.12 -19.12
N ILE A 152 6.54 2.42 -18.02
CA ILE A 152 6.77 3.05 -16.71
C ILE A 152 8.00 3.96 -16.76
N LEU A 153 9.13 3.49 -17.32
CA LEU A 153 10.36 4.28 -17.45
C LEU A 153 10.18 5.54 -18.31
N LYS A 154 9.36 5.46 -19.36
CA LYS A 154 9.04 6.65 -20.19
C LYS A 154 8.22 7.69 -19.41
N ALA A 155 7.25 7.24 -18.63
CA ALA A 155 6.40 8.12 -17.82
C ALA A 155 7.21 8.85 -16.73
N THR A 156 8.07 8.12 -16.00
CA THR A 156 8.94 8.70 -14.97
C THR A 156 9.97 9.70 -15.50
N ARG A 157 10.51 9.47 -16.69
CA ARG A 157 11.41 10.44 -17.36
C ARG A 157 10.69 11.76 -17.66
N LYS A 158 9.44 11.72 -18.14
CA LYS A 158 8.65 12.92 -18.40
C LYS A 158 8.39 13.73 -17.13
N LEU A 159 8.07 13.06 -16.02
CA LEU A 159 7.86 13.73 -14.74
C LEU A 159 9.14 14.40 -14.22
N ASN A 160 10.28 13.75 -14.32
CA ASN A 160 11.58 14.30 -13.91
C ASN A 160 12.01 15.48 -14.80
N PHE A 161 11.73 15.45 -16.10
CA PHE A 161 12.02 16.54 -17.02
C PHE A 161 11.20 17.78 -16.69
N SER A 162 9.91 17.64 -16.44
CA SER A 162 9.03 18.76 -16.06
C SER A 162 9.46 19.43 -14.75
N ARG A 163 10.03 18.70 -13.79
CA ARG A 163 10.54 19.25 -12.53
C ARG A 163 11.80 20.08 -12.70
N ASN A 164 12.66 19.75 -13.66
CA ASN A 164 13.89 20.51 -13.92
C ASN A 164 13.65 21.85 -14.64
N PHE A 165 12.47 22.05 -15.26
CA PHE A 165 12.09 23.30 -15.89
C PHE A 165 11.45 24.33 -14.95
N LEU A 166 11.08 23.93 -13.72
CA LEU A 166 10.45 24.79 -12.71
C LEU A 166 11.44 25.32 -11.65
N LYS A 167 12.74 25.11 -11.85
CA LYS A 167 13.82 25.74 -11.11
C LYS A 167 14.48 26.81 -11.97
#